data_9d17844dee98d1efc6f69ef79c686cdb
#
_entry.id   9d17844dee98d1efc6f69ef79c686cdb
#
_cell.length_a   1.000
_cell.length_b   1.000
_cell.length_c   1.000
_cell.angle_alpha   90.00
_cell.angle_beta   90.00
_cell.angle_gamma   90.00
#
_symmetry.space_group_name_H-M   'P 1'
#
loop_
_entity.id
_entity.type
_entity.pdbx_description
1 polymer ?
#
loop_
_entity_poly.entity_id
_entity_poly.type
_entity_poly.pdbx_seq_one_letter_code
_entity_poly.pdbx_strand_id
1 'polypeptide(L)'
;MIKNLVLGVIILIITVFLLKKKKGMQKKLFISLIGMTITLTILVLPLYAEDIWISQFTFSLLYALQAIVLGQDFEMINSIPLDNLLNICYVVIIYILFFLQPLAAATAIISMLGDSLSKIRLFFSRRKPIAFFSQINERTITIAQNLYQKDKTLILFADKNELYDKDLKQVKAITIPKNITDINVKNKKITYYLFSENEEQNLNDSLEIIRKNKTKEDISAYVLTHSDDARLILDSCEKGNIQLEIVNEIDREIYNLLNTTPLYLNAINHHISILIVGCGKVGMEFLKTATWCGQMLNYTLTIHIIDSQATKRKEMLDITCPELTKYYSYHFIEADIYSKKAFDELDKLKSENINYVFIALEEEEKNLNLAILLRRYFMAKDTDGYRREPIINLWIQNNDKKIQVENLKYGEKINLYQINAFGSIEEMYRQKPIIHSKIEEIAKQVHSTYDPEDMKNGLKRFYQLEYNKKSSRAVAIHLKYKLYSILGNIYDGNFEEDFENNVKKILEAYKKVIHENKRLQEMLIQNEHERWNAYTRADGFQLIKAEEVKKYKEITKSSKHMVAKLHPALVQFEELKNIQEELHENYIQSDIDIIENLEKILKKEIYTKE
;
A
#
# COMPACT_ATOMS: atom_id res chain seq x y z
N MET A 1 -13.62 -24.70 62.03
CA MET A 1 -12.79 -23.64 61.42
C MET A 1 -11.53 -24.16 60.74
N ILE A 2 -10.61 -24.88 61.44
CA ILE A 2 -9.31 -25.35 60.83
C ILE A 2 -9.51 -26.17 59.55
N LYS A 3 -10.43 -27.15 59.55
CA LYS A 3 -10.72 -27.98 58.35
C LYS A 3 -11.13 -27.10 57.16
N ASN A 4 -11.97 -26.12 57.38
CA ASN A 4 -12.46 -25.23 56.33
C ASN A 4 -11.38 -24.26 55.85
N LEU A 5 -10.48 -23.80 56.74
CA LEU A 5 -9.31 -23.03 56.34
C LEU A 5 -8.39 -23.81 55.40
N VAL A 6 -8.07 -25.04 55.78
CA VAL A 6 -7.24 -25.92 54.94
C VAL A 6 -7.91 -26.19 53.58
N LEU A 7 -9.21 -26.47 53.56
CA LEU A 7 -9.95 -26.71 52.33
C LEU A 7 -10.02 -25.42 51.46
N GLY A 8 -10.23 -24.27 52.07
CA GLY A 8 -10.21 -22.99 51.37
C GLY A 8 -8.86 -22.70 50.71
N VAL A 9 -7.77 -22.93 51.44
CA VAL A 9 -6.41 -22.76 50.89
C VAL A 9 -6.15 -23.72 49.71
N ILE A 10 -6.58 -24.99 49.82
CA ILE A 10 -6.47 -25.96 48.72
C ILE A 10 -7.22 -25.45 47.46
N ILE A 11 -8.43 -24.92 47.62
CA ILE A 11 -9.21 -24.38 46.48
C ILE A 11 -8.53 -23.16 45.86
N LEU A 12 -7.96 -22.26 46.67
CA LEU A 12 -7.16 -21.16 46.14
C LEU A 12 -5.96 -21.64 45.33
N ILE A 13 -5.23 -22.65 45.81
CA ILE A 13 -4.11 -23.26 45.09
C ILE A 13 -4.59 -23.86 43.76
N ILE A 14 -5.70 -24.60 43.76
CA ILE A 14 -6.29 -25.17 42.55
C ILE A 14 -6.69 -24.04 41.58
N THR A 15 -7.30 -22.98 42.09
CA THR A 15 -7.68 -21.80 41.29
C THR A 15 -6.45 -21.17 40.62
N VAL A 16 -5.37 -20.93 41.37
CA VAL A 16 -4.10 -20.40 40.82
C VAL A 16 -3.52 -21.32 39.74
N PHE A 17 -3.57 -22.64 39.97
CA PHE A 17 -3.10 -23.63 38.98
C PHE A 17 -3.93 -23.60 37.71
N LEU A 18 -5.26 -23.50 37.81
CA LEU A 18 -6.17 -23.34 36.65
C LEU A 18 -5.93 -22.05 35.90
N LEU A 19 -5.61 -20.93 36.61
CA LEU A 19 -5.25 -19.66 36.00
C LEU A 19 -3.97 -19.73 35.17
N LYS A 20 -2.97 -20.51 35.61
CA LYS A 20 -1.72 -20.71 34.84
C LYS A 20 -1.97 -21.51 33.54
N LYS A 21 -2.90 -22.45 33.55
CA LYS A 21 -3.17 -23.35 32.42
C LYS A 21 -4.05 -22.75 31.33
N LYS A 22 -4.80 -21.70 31.60
CA LYS A 22 -5.76 -21.09 30.63
C LYS A 22 -5.16 -19.88 29.94
N LYS A 23 -5.35 -19.77 28.60
CA LYS A 23 -5.07 -18.58 27.78
C LYS A 23 -6.31 -17.71 27.71
N GLY A 24 -6.12 -16.39 27.77
CA GLY A 24 -7.20 -15.39 27.64
C GLY A 24 -7.64 -14.77 28.97
N MET A 25 -7.56 -13.43 29.05
CA MET A 25 -7.81 -12.65 30.27
C MET A 25 -9.24 -12.86 30.83
N GLN A 26 -10.26 -12.90 29.96
CA GLN A 26 -11.66 -13.10 30.38
C GLN A 26 -11.89 -14.43 31.09
N LYS A 27 -11.33 -15.54 30.54
CA LYS A 27 -11.43 -16.85 31.16
C LYS A 27 -10.72 -16.92 32.50
N LYS A 28 -9.59 -16.24 32.63
CA LYS A 28 -8.84 -16.14 33.90
C LYS A 28 -9.65 -15.37 34.97
N LEU A 29 -10.23 -14.23 34.61
CA LEU A 29 -11.05 -13.45 35.55
C LEU A 29 -12.26 -14.21 36.03
N PHE A 30 -12.95 -14.94 35.13
CA PHE A 30 -14.11 -15.74 35.50
C PHE A 30 -13.73 -16.92 36.41
N ILE A 31 -12.64 -17.62 36.14
CA ILE A 31 -12.12 -18.70 37.01
C ILE A 31 -11.71 -18.15 38.37
N SER A 32 -11.08 -16.97 38.42
CA SER A 32 -10.71 -16.30 39.65
C SER A 32 -11.93 -15.98 40.51
N LEU A 33 -12.97 -15.39 39.90
CA LEU A 33 -14.21 -15.03 40.59
C LEU A 33 -14.91 -16.26 41.18
N ILE A 34 -15.07 -17.32 40.40
CA ILE A 34 -15.66 -18.59 40.86
C ILE A 34 -14.82 -19.19 42.01
N GLY A 35 -13.51 -19.26 41.84
CA GLY A 35 -12.62 -19.79 42.86
C GLY A 35 -12.69 -19.02 44.18
N MET A 36 -12.71 -17.69 44.13
CA MET A 36 -12.87 -16.84 45.32
C MET A 36 -14.23 -17.03 45.97
N THR A 37 -15.33 -17.10 45.18
CA THR A 37 -16.68 -17.33 45.70
C THR A 37 -16.79 -18.68 46.40
N ILE A 38 -16.29 -19.76 45.81
CA ILE A 38 -16.28 -21.09 46.45
C ILE A 38 -15.47 -21.07 47.73
N THR A 39 -14.28 -20.46 47.72
CA THR A 39 -13.41 -20.36 48.89
C THR A 39 -14.10 -19.59 50.01
N LEU A 40 -14.69 -18.45 49.72
CA LEU A 40 -15.40 -17.65 50.72
C LEU A 40 -16.61 -18.37 51.31
N THR A 41 -17.39 -19.10 50.47
CA THR A 41 -18.51 -19.94 50.91
C THR A 41 -18.03 -20.98 51.94
N ILE A 42 -16.93 -21.65 51.67
CA ILE A 42 -16.36 -22.69 52.57
C ILE A 42 -15.83 -22.08 53.88
N LEU A 43 -15.21 -20.91 53.81
CA LEU A 43 -14.70 -20.24 54.99
C LEU A 43 -15.82 -19.72 55.88
N VAL A 44 -16.92 -19.23 55.31
CA VAL A 44 -18.04 -18.69 56.09
C VAL A 44 -18.97 -19.78 56.60
N LEU A 45 -18.96 -20.98 55.99
CA LEU A 45 -19.81 -22.10 56.35
C LEU A 45 -19.88 -22.42 57.86
N PRO A 46 -18.79 -22.47 58.64
CA PRO A 46 -18.85 -22.75 60.05
C PRO A 46 -19.36 -21.62 60.93
N LEU A 47 -19.56 -20.41 60.38
CA LEU A 47 -20.06 -19.25 61.10
C LEU A 47 -21.60 -19.24 61.19
N TYR A 48 -22.28 -20.00 60.30
CA TYR A 48 -23.74 -20.18 60.35
C TYR A 48 -24.07 -21.40 61.19
N ALA A 49 -24.71 -21.19 62.35
CA ALA A 49 -25.17 -22.21 63.28
C ALA A 49 -26.61 -22.68 62.94
N GLU A 50 -26.74 -23.39 61.84
CA GLU A 50 -28.02 -23.91 61.37
C GLU A 50 -28.11 -25.43 61.61
N ASP A 51 -29.29 -25.91 62.01
CA ASP A 51 -29.52 -27.36 62.24
C ASP A 51 -29.53 -28.21 60.97
N ILE A 52 -29.86 -27.59 59.83
CA ILE A 52 -29.93 -28.23 58.54
C ILE A 52 -28.72 -27.82 57.67
N TRP A 53 -27.93 -28.81 57.28
CA TRP A 53 -26.74 -28.57 56.44
C TRP A 53 -27.02 -27.76 55.12
N ILE A 54 -28.21 -27.99 54.51
CA ILE A 54 -28.61 -27.29 53.29
C ILE A 54 -28.80 -25.78 53.57
N SER A 55 -29.42 -25.42 54.70
CA SER A 55 -29.60 -24.02 55.11
C SER A 55 -28.27 -23.36 55.35
N GLN A 56 -27.36 -24.02 56.08
CA GLN A 56 -26.05 -23.51 56.37
C GLN A 56 -25.23 -23.24 55.09
N PHE A 57 -25.27 -24.21 54.14
CA PHE A 57 -24.60 -24.03 52.86
C PHE A 57 -25.22 -22.87 52.04
N THR A 58 -26.56 -22.79 52.01
CA THR A 58 -27.29 -21.77 51.24
C THR A 58 -26.98 -20.35 51.75
N PHE A 59 -27.00 -20.15 53.06
CA PHE A 59 -26.65 -18.85 53.66
C PHE A 59 -25.18 -18.46 53.44
N SER A 60 -24.26 -19.46 53.53
CA SER A 60 -22.83 -19.23 53.25
C SER A 60 -22.59 -18.87 51.77
N LEU A 61 -23.27 -19.52 50.86
CA LEU A 61 -23.21 -19.19 49.44
C LEU A 61 -23.80 -17.78 49.14
N LEU A 62 -24.94 -17.48 49.76
CA LEU A 62 -25.56 -16.16 49.64
C LEU A 62 -24.62 -15.06 50.16
N TYR A 63 -23.98 -15.28 51.28
CA TYR A 63 -22.95 -14.36 51.81
C TYR A 63 -21.81 -14.11 50.82
N ALA A 64 -21.28 -15.21 50.28
CA ALA A 64 -20.18 -15.11 49.29
C ALA A 64 -20.62 -14.45 47.97
N LEU A 65 -21.86 -14.60 47.54
CA LEU A 65 -22.41 -13.90 46.38
C LEU A 65 -22.66 -12.41 46.65
N GLN A 66 -23.17 -12.06 47.86
CA GLN A 66 -23.38 -10.66 48.26
C GLN A 66 -22.05 -9.92 48.44
N ALA A 67 -20.96 -10.59 48.80
CA ALA A 67 -19.63 -10.03 48.83
C ALA A 67 -19.16 -9.45 47.48
N ILE A 68 -19.69 -9.98 46.34
CA ILE A 68 -19.39 -9.45 45.02
C ILE A 68 -19.83 -7.98 44.86
N VAL A 69 -20.89 -7.58 45.53
CA VAL A 69 -21.47 -6.21 45.49
C VAL A 69 -21.24 -5.43 46.76
N LEU A 70 -20.36 -5.90 47.67
CA LEU A 70 -20.12 -5.31 48.99
C LEU A 70 -21.39 -5.16 49.84
N GLY A 71 -22.35 -6.03 49.65
CA GLY A 71 -23.70 -5.96 50.25
C GLY A 71 -23.83 -6.63 51.62
N GLN A 72 -22.74 -7.05 52.27
CA GLN A 72 -22.75 -7.73 53.57
C GLN A 72 -22.15 -6.91 54.69
N ASP A 73 -22.60 -7.14 55.90
CA ASP A 73 -21.95 -6.67 57.10
C ASP A 73 -20.87 -7.63 57.62
N PHE A 74 -20.10 -7.21 58.58
CA PHE A 74 -19.00 -7.98 59.15
C PHE A 74 -19.26 -8.48 60.57
N GLU A 75 -20.48 -8.34 61.08
CA GLU A 75 -20.80 -8.69 62.48
C GLU A 75 -20.39 -10.15 62.81
N MET A 76 -20.72 -11.06 61.93
CA MET A 76 -20.39 -12.49 62.13
C MET A 76 -18.88 -12.74 62.09
N ILE A 77 -18.12 -12.01 61.26
CA ILE A 77 -16.68 -12.15 61.14
C ILE A 77 -15.99 -11.50 62.34
N ASN A 78 -16.50 -10.37 62.78
CA ASN A 78 -15.99 -9.63 63.95
C ASN A 78 -16.27 -10.33 65.28
N SER A 79 -17.21 -11.30 65.31
CA SER A 79 -17.48 -12.14 66.49
C SER A 79 -16.43 -13.22 66.71
N ILE A 80 -15.52 -13.47 65.76
CA ILE A 80 -14.45 -14.48 65.86
C ILE A 80 -13.39 -13.96 66.83
N PRO A 81 -13.08 -14.70 67.93
CA PRO A 81 -12.05 -14.27 68.84
C PRO A 81 -10.66 -14.31 68.18
N LEU A 82 -9.91 -13.19 68.32
CA LEU A 82 -8.56 -13.03 67.75
C LEU A 82 -7.48 -13.44 68.77
N ASP A 83 -7.73 -14.53 69.48
CA ASP A 83 -6.91 -15.04 70.57
C ASP A 83 -5.73 -15.92 70.12
N ASN A 84 -5.76 -16.36 68.89
CA ASN A 84 -4.68 -17.19 68.34
C ASN A 84 -4.39 -16.84 66.88
N LEU A 85 -3.17 -17.20 66.42
CA LEU A 85 -2.68 -16.88 65.09
C LEU A 85 -3.56 -17.46 63.97
N LEU A 86 -4.17 -18.65 64.20
CA LEU A 86 -5.04 -19.31 63.21
C LEU A 86 -6.33 -18.50 62.99
N ASN A 87 -6.95 -17.99 64.05
CA ASN A 87 -8.14 -17.16 63.94
C ASN A 87 -7.83 -15.84 63.25
N ILE A 88 -6.69 -15.23 63.57
CA ILE A 88 -6.22 -14.00 62.90
C ILE A 88 -6.05 -14.27 61.39
N CYS A 89 -5.32 -15.35 61.02
CA CYS A 89 -5.14 -15.71 59.61
C CYS A 89 -6.49 -15.99 58.91
N TYR A 90 -7.40 -16.64 59.58
CA TYR A 90 -8.73 -16.95 59.05
C TYR A 90 -9.54 -15.67 58.73
N VAL A 91 -9.59 -14.75 59.66
CA VAL A 91 -10.30 -13.46 59.48
C VAL A 91 -9.63 -12.63 58.37
N VAL A 92 -8.31 -12.56 58.34
CA VAL A 92 -7.56 -11.83 57.32
C VAL A 92 -7.83 -12.36 55.92
N ILE A 93 -7.85 -13.69 55.74
CA ILE A 93 -8.16 -14.32 54.45
C ILE A 93 -9.59 -13.99 53.99
N ILE A 94 -10.56 -14.02 54.90
CA ILE A 94 -11.96 -13.65 54.56
C ILE A 94 -12.03 -12.18 54.10
N TYR A 95 -11.41 -11.25 54.82
CA TYR A 95 -11.39 -9.85 54.38
C TYR A 95 -10.70 -9.65 53.03
N ILE A 96 -9.56 -10.29 52.81
CA ILE A 96 -8.87 -10.22 51.51
C ILE A 96 -9.80 -10.71 50.37
N LEU A 97 -10.44 -11.84 50.53
CA LEU A 97 -11.38 -12.38 49.53
C LEU A 97 -12.59 -11.46 49.36
N PHE A 98 -13.13 -10.90 50.43
CA PHE A 98 -14.27 -10.00 50.37
C PHE A 98 -13.97 -8.76 49.55
N PHE A 99 -12.79 -8.12 49.70
CA PHE A 99 -12.40 -6.96 48.89
C PHE A 99 -11.90 -7.30 47.49
N LEU A 100 -11.33 -8.48 47.26
CA LEU A 100 -10.88 -8.87 45.94
C LEU A 100 -12.01 -9.31 45.00
N GLN A 101 -13.11 -9.86 45.50
CA GLN A 101 -14.25 -10.31 44.68
C GLN A 101 -14.90 -9.19 43.88
N PRO A 102 -15.28 -8.02 44.46
CA PRO A 102 -15.85 -6.92 43.69
C PRO A 102 -14.90 -6.41 42.62
N LEU A 103 -13.60 -6.36 42.92
CA LEU A 103 -12.57 -5.92 41.97
C LEU A 103 -12.46 -6.91 40.78
N ALA A 104 -12.49 -8.20 41.05
CA ALA A 104 -12.48 -9.23 40.02
C ALA A 104 -13.79 -9.21 39.20
N ALA A 105 -14.94 -8.98 39.82
CA ALA A 105 -16.23 -8.85 39.15
C ALA A 105 -16.27 -7.60 38.26
N ALA A 106 -15.85 -6.45 38.77
CA ALA A 106 -15.78 -5.21 38.01
C ALA A 106 -14.87 -5.33 36.79
N THR A 107 -13.67 -5.93 36.96
CA THR A 107 -12.74 -6.16 35.85
C THR A 107 -13.30 -7.16 34.83
N ALA A 108 -13.99 -8.19 35.26
CA ALA A 108 -14.69 -9.13 34.35
C ALA A 108 -15.80 -8.42 33.56
N ILE A 109 -16.61 -7.63 34.21
CA ILE A 109 -17.69 -6.84 33.56
C ILE A 109 -17.08 -5.83 32.58
N ILE A 110 -16.05 -5.09 32.93
CA ILE A 110 -15.37 -4.13 32.04
C ILE A 110 -14.78 -4.85 30.83
N SER A 111 -14.18 -6.01 31.02
CA SER A 111 -13.61 -6.83 29.95
C SER A 111 -14.69 -7.40 28.99
N MET A 112 -15.86 -7.76 29.51
CA MET A 112 -17.02 -8.19 28.69
C MET A 112 -17.68 -7.02 27.95
N LEU A 113 -17.75 -5.85 28.62
CA LEU A 113 -18.30 -4.63 28.01
C LEU A 113 -17.41 -4.11 26.88
N GLY A 114 -16.10 -4.28 26.93
CA GLY A 114 -15.17 -3.87 25.87
C GLY A 114 -15.55 -4.42 24.49
N ASP A 115 -15.82 -5.70 24.39
CA ASP A 115 -16.28 -6.35 23.14
C ASP A 115 -17.74 -5.98 22.80
N SER A 116 -18.58 -5.75 23.80
CA SER A 116 -19.98 -5.34 23.61
C SER A 116 -20.12 -3.88 23.21
N LEU A 117 -19.28 -3.00 23.74
CA LEU A 117 -19.21 -1.59 23.35
C LEU A 117 -18.79 -1.43 21.89
N SER A 118 -17.89 -2.27 21.39
CA SER A 118 -17.50 -2.30 19.98
C SER A 118 -18.68 -2.68 19.08
N LYS A 119 -19.48 -3.67 19.46
CA LYS A 119 -20.71 -4.08 18.74
C LYS A 119 -21.80 -3.01 18.81
N ILE A 120 -21.99 -2.38 19.95
CA ILE A 120 -22.94 -1.28 20.16
C ILE A 120 -22.53 -0.09 19.28
N ARG A 121 -21.25 0.26 19.29
CA ARG A 121 -20.71 1.34 18.47
C ARG A 121 -20.88 1.07 16.98
N LEU A 122 -20.64 -0.19 16.55
CA LEU A 122 -20.89 -0.63 15.17
C LEU A 122 -22.38 -0.50 14.82
N PHE A 123 -23.28 -0.87 15.71
CA PHE A 123 -24.72 -0.75 15.52
C PHE A 123 -25.18 0.70 15.33
N PHE A 124 -24.70 1.63 16.17
CA PHE A 124 -25.06 3.06 16.07
C PHE A 124 -24.36 3.77 14.90
N SER A 125 -23.29 3.20 14.33
CA SER A 125 -22.55 3.79 13.23
C SER A 125 -23.04 3.36 11.84
N ARG A 126 -24.20 2.75 11.71
CA ARG A 126 -24.79 2.17 10.48
C ARG A 126 -24.90 3.11 9.28
N ARG A 127 -24.77 4.42 9.46
CA ARG A 127 -24.84 5.42 8.38
C ARG A 127 -23.49 5.94 7.90
N LYS A 128 -22.39 5.60 8.57
CA LYS A 128 -21.05 6.05 8.21
C LYS A 128 -20.43 5.11 7.19
N PRO A 129 -19.58 5.63 6.27
CA PRO A 129 -18.73 4.76 5.46
C PRO A 129 -17.81 3.95 6.37
N ILE A 130 -17.50 2.73 5.96
CA ILE A 130 -16.67 1.80 6.72
C ILE A 130 -15.39 1.51 5.94
N ALA A 131 -14.26 1.60 6.61
CA ALA A 131 -12.98 1.08 6.16
C ALA A 131 -12.64 -0.19 6.95
N PHE A 132 -12.53 -1.30 6.24
CA PHE A 132 -12.13 -2.59 6.78
C PHE A 132 -10.67 -2.88 6.43
N PHE A 133 -9.88 -3.22 7.45
CA PHE A 133 -8.47 -3.59 7.30
C PHE A 133 -8.26 -5.05 7.67
N SER A 134 -7.59 -5.81 6.80
CA SER A 134 -7.32 -7.25 7.00
C SER A 134 -6.31 -7.50 8.12
N GLN A 135 -5.31 -6.64 8.28
CA GLN A 135 -4.23 -6.78 9.26
C GLN A 135 -3.85 -5.41 9.86
N ILE A 136 -3.27 -5.44 11.07
CA ILE A 136 -2.69 -4.26 11.71
C ILE A 136 -1.18 -4.26 11.43
N ASN A 137 -0.72 -3.28 10.66
CA ASN A 137 0.67 -3.01 10.36
C ASN A 137 0.86 -1.49 10.12
N GLU A 138 2.09 -1.05 9.87
CA GLU A 138 2.42 0.36 9.67
C GLU A 138 1.60 1.00 8.52
N ARG A 139 1.45 0.30 7.40
CA ARG A 139 0.67 0.75 6.24
C ARG A 139 -0.79 1.02 6.58
N THR A 140 -1.43 0.03 7.20
CA THR A 140 -2.84 0.09 7.55
C THR A 140 -3.15 1.11 8.64
N ILE A 141 -2.24 1.30 9.59
CA ILE A 141 -2.35 2.36 10.61
C ILE A 141 -2.24 3.73 9.97
N THR A 142 -1.27 3.95 9.09
CA THR A 142 -1.08 5.22 8.38
C THR A 142 -2.30 5.58 7.54
N ILE A 143 -2.86 4.61 6.78
CA ILE A 143 -4.10 4.80 6.03
C ILE A 143 -5.27 5.13 6.96
N ALA A 144 -5.43 4.40 8.06
CA ALA A 144 -6.51 4.58 9.02
C ALA A 144 -6.47 5.99 9.67
N GLN A 145 -5.27 6.47 10.02
CA GLN A 145 -5.06 7.82 10.56
C GLN A 145 -5.47 8.89 9.54
N ASN A 146 -5.09 8.73 8.28
CA ASN A 146 -5.45 9.65 7.19
C ASN A 146 -6.99 9.69 6.97
N LEU A 147 -7.63 8.52 6.88
CA LEU A 147 -9.08 8.42 6.72
C LEU A 147 -9.85 9.01 7.91
N TYR A 148 -9.38 8.75 9.13
CA TYR A 148 -10.03 9.28 10.35
C TYR A 148 -9.99 10.81 10.41
N GLN A 149 -8.88 11.42 9.98
CA GLN A 149 -8.74 12.87 9.96
C GLN A 149 -9.63 13.53 8.90
N LYS A 150 -9.72 12.93 7.70
CA LYS A 150 -10.44 13.54 6.55
C LYS A 150 -11.96 13.33 6.63
N ASP A 151 -12.43 12.09 6.82
CA ASP A 151 -13.81 11.72 6.47
C ASP A 151 -14.66 11.21 7.64
N LYS A 152 -14.17 11.19 8.87
CA LYS A 152 -14.84 10.57 10.03
C LYS A 152 -15.34 9.13 9.74
N THR A 153 -14.65 8.41 8.86
CA THR A 153 -14.92 7.02 8.47
C THR A 153 -14.83 6.11 9.69
N LEU A 154 -15.67 5.10 9.78
CA LEU A 154 -15.57 4.08 10.81
C LEU A 154 -14.45 3.09 10.47
N ILE A 155 -13.45 3.02 11.33
CA ILE A 155 -12.27 2.18 11.15
C ILE A 155 -12.47 0.82 11.83
N LEU A 156 -12.35 -0.25 11.06
CA LEU A 156 -12.49 -1.64 11.54
C LEU A 156 -11.24 -2.45 11.17
N PHE A 157 -10.72 -3.20 12.14
CA PHE A 157 -9.64 -4.15 11.92
C PHE A 157 -10.09 -5.58 12.23
N ALA A 158 -9.72 -6.52 11.37
CA ALA A 158 -10.00 -7.95 11.55
C ALA A 158 -9.05 -8.63 12.55
N ASP A 159 -8.02 -7.95 13.01
CA ASP A 159 -6.95 -8.46 13.86
C ASP A 159 -6.80 -7.64 15.15
N LYS A 160 -6.01 -8.15 16.11
CA LYS A 160 -5.56 -7.44 17.31
C LYS A 160 -4.05 -7.52 17.39
N ASN A 161 -3.41 -6.35 17.52
CA ASN A 161 -1.97 -6.25 17.72
C ASN A 161 -1.67 -5.23 18.82
N GLU A 162 -1.13 -5.70 19.94
CA GLU A 162 -0.86 -4.85 21.13
C GLU A 162 0.19 -3.76 20.86
N LEU A 163 1.09 -3.96 19.88
CA LEU A 163 2.11 -2.98 19.51
C LEU A 163 1.49 -1.65 19.04
N TYR A 164 0.30 -1.70 18.43
CA TYR A 164 -0.39 -0.55 17.86
C TYR A 164 -1.59 -0.07 18.69
N ASP A 165 -1.74 -0.52 19.93
CA ASP A 165 -2.90 -0.18 20.80
C ASP A 165 -3.10 1.35 20.95
N LYS A 166 -2.01 2.11 21.01
CA LYS A 166 -2.06 3.58 21.12
C LYS A 166 -2.64 4.21 19.86
N ASP A 167 -2.18 3.77 18.69
CA ASP A 167 -2.61 4.27 17.39
C ASP A 167 -4.07 3.90 17.11
N LEU A 168 -4.46 2.66 17.43
CA LEU A 168 -5.85 2.19 17.30
C LEU A 168 -6.82 3.02 18.15
N LYS A 169 -6.42 3.39 19.38
CA LYS A 169 -7.21 4.27 20.23
C LYS A 169 -7.32 5.68 19.65
N GLN A 170 -6.27 6.20 19.04
CA GLN A 170 -6.21 7.53 18.44
C GLN A 170 -7.20 7.67 17.29
N VAL A 171 -7.30 6.66 16.42
CA VAL A 171 -8.27 6.60 15.30
C VAL A 171 -9.62 6.03 15.72
N LYS A 172 -9.82 5.75 17.01
CA LYS A 172 -11.03 5.14 17.58
C LYS A 172 -11.43 3.86 16.82
N ALA A 173 -10.47 3.05 16.46
CA ALA A 173 -10.71 1.81 15.74
C ALA A 173 -11.55 0.82 16.55
N ILE A 174 -12.28 -0.03 15.84
CA ILE A 174 -12.99 -1.19 16.38
C ILE A 174 -12.24 -2.43 15.90
N THR A 175 -11.75 -3.25 16.81
CA THR A 175 -11.09 -4.52 16.47
C THR A 175 -12.08 -5.67 16.63
N ILE A 176 -12.24 -6.47 15.56
CA ILE A 176 -13.11 -7.64 15.55
C ILE A 176 -12.24 -8.81 15.09
N PRO A 177 -11.79 -9.70 16.00
CA PRO A 177 -10.92 -10.82 15.66
C PRO A 177 -11.70 -11.92 14.92
N LYS A 178 -11.99 -11.67 13.66
CA LYS A 178 -12.66 -12.57 12.72
C LYS A 178 -12.08 -12.33 11.34
N ASN A 179 -12.22 -13.32 10.45
CA ASN A 179 -11.89 -13.10 9.05
C ASN A 179 -12.69 -11.92 8.50
N ILE A 180 -12.03 -11.08 7.74
CA ILE A 180 -12.63 -9.86 7.16
C ILE A 180 -13.88 -10.18 6.34
N THR A 181 -13.91 -11.34 5.71
CA THR A 181 -15.02 -11.84 4.88
C THR A 181 -16.23 -12.32 5.67
N ASP A 182 -16.07 -12.62 6.97
CA ASP A 182 -17.13 -13.12 7.85
C ASP A 182 -17.87 -12.00 8.60
N ILE A 183 -17.40 -10.76 8.45
CA ILE A 183 -18.01 -9.61 9.10
C ILE A 183 -19.14 -9.10 8.23
N ASN A 184 -20.38 -9.40 8.61
CA ASN A 184 -21.56 -8.91 7.91
C ASN A 184 -21.96 -7.54 8.45
N VAL A 185 -21.80 -6.51 7.64
CA VAL A 185 -22.21 -5.14 7.98
C VAL A 185 -23.21 -4.65 6.93
N LYS A 186 -24.39 -4.24 7.40
CA LYS A 186 -25.42 -3.65 6.54
C LYS A 186 -25.17 -2.15 6.37
N ASN A 187 -24.15 -1.78 5.60
CA ASN A 187 -23.83 -0.37 5.33
C ASN A 187 -23.87 -0.06 3.84
N LYS A 188 -24.04 1.22 3.51
CA LYS A 188 -24.14 1.67 2.13
C LYS A 188 -22.79 1.75 1.42
N LYS A 189 -21.70 2.12 2.12
CA LYS A 189 -20.36 2.24 1.51
C LYS A 189 -19.35 1.50 2.35
N ILE A 190 -18.68 0.50 1.76
CA ILE A 190 -17.67 -0.31 2.40
C ILE A 190 -16.39 -0.30 1.54
N THR A 191 -15.27 0.02 2.15
CA THR A 191 -13.96 -0.07 1.53
C THR A 191 -13.12 -1.09 2.27
N TYR A 192 -12.65 -2.11 1.58
CA TYR A 192 -11.75 -3.13 2.10
C TYR A 192 -10.30 -2.76 1.77
N TYR A 193 -9.42 -2.84 2.76
CA TYR A 193 -7.98 -2.69 2.63
C TYR A 193 -7.31 -4.03 2.96
N LEU A 194 -6.98 -4.78 1.93
CA LEU A 194 -6.34 -6.10 2.01
C LEU A 194 -4.84 -5.92 1.94
N PHE A 195 -4.24 -5.55 3.06
CA PHE A 195 -2.85 -5.14 3.20
C PHE A 195 -2.09 -6.03 4.19
N SER A 196 -2.38 -7.34 4.16
CA SER A 196 -1.58 -8.34 4.85
C SER A 196 -0.18 -8.43 4.22
N GLU A 197 0.84 -8.72 5.04
CA GLU A 197 2.19 -9.03 4.55
C GLU A 197 2.21 -10.34 3.73
N ASN A 198 1.23 -11.21 3.93
CA ASN A 198 1.01 -12.39 3.11
C ASN A 198 0.15 -12.04 1.90
N GLU A 199 0.78 -11.91 0.73
CA GLU A 199 0.09 -11.57 -0.53
C GLU A 199 -0.92 -12.64 -0.97
N GLU A 200 -0.68 -13.92 -0.66
CA GLU A 200 -1.61 -15.01 -0.93
C GLU A 200 -2.91 -14.85 -0.13
N GLN A 201 -2.82 -14.41 1.13
CA GLN A 201 -4.00 -14.09 1.93
C GLN A 201 -4.77 -12.92 1.32
N ASN A 202 -4.09 -11.87 0.87
CA ASN A 202 -4.73 -10.73 0.21
C ASN A 202 -5.51 -11.16 -1.04
N LEU A 203 -4.92 -12.06 -1.85
CA LEU A 203 -5.58 -12.64 -3.01
C LEU A 203 -6.83 -13.45 -2.61
N ASN A 204 -6.70 -14.38 -1.67
CA ASN A 204 -7.80 -15.24 -1.22
C ASN A 204 -8.96 -14.43 -0.63
N ASP A 205 -8.65 -13.45 0.22
CA ASP A 205 -9.66 -12.55 0.81
C ASP A 205 -10.37 -11.74 -0.28
N SER A 206 -9.64 -11.26 -1.31
CA SER A 206 -10.23 -10.50 -2.42
C SER A 206 -11.17 -11.35 -3.26
N LEU A 207 -10.81 -12.59 -3.57
CA LEU A 207 -11.65 -13.53 -4.30
C LEU A 207 -12.94 -13.85 -3.51
N GLU A 208 -12.83 -14.01 -2.20
CA GLU A 208 -13.98 -14.25 -1.35
C GLU A 208 -14.91 -13.02 -1.23
N ILE A 209 -14.35 -11.81 -1.15
CA ILE A 209 -15.12 -10.56 -1.18
C ILE A 209 -15.87 -10.43 -2.51
N ILE A 210 -15.23 -10.71 -3.63
CA ILE A 210 -15.88 -10.72 -4.95
C ILE A 210 -17.04 -11.69 -4.94
N ARG A 211 -16.81 -12.94 -4.54
CA ARG A 211 -17.84 -13.99 -4.50
C ARG A 211 -19.05 -13.62 -3.65
N LYS A 212 -18.84 -13.03 -2.45
CA LYS A 212 -19.91 -12.69 -1.50
C LYS A 212 -20.68 -11.41 -1.85
N ASN A 213 -20.08 -10.49 -2.63
CA ASN A 213 -20.61 -9.14 -2.80
C ASN A 213 -20.82 -8.71 -4.26
N LYS A 214 -20.72 -9.61 -5.23
CA LYS A 214 -20.77 -9.35 -6.68
C LYS A 214 -21.96 -8.45 -7.12
N THR A 215 -23.09 -8.55 -6.47
CA THR A 215 -24.34 -7.81 -6.79
C THR A 215 -24.53 -6.56 -5.93
N LYS A 216 -23.70 -6.32 -4.91
CA LYS A 216 -23.82 -5.16 -4.03
C LYS A 216 -23.21 -3.94 -4.68
N GLU A 217 -23.84 -2.80 -4.50
CA GLU A 217 -23.32 -1.48 -4.88
C GLU A 217 -22.49 -0.88 -3.73
N ASP A 218 -21.68 0.13 -4.05
CA ASP A 218 -20.85 0.89 -3.09
C ASP A 218 -19.79 0.06 -2.33
N ILE A 219 -19.24 -0.97 -2.98
CA ILE A 219 -18.11 -1.73 -2.43
C ILE A 219 -16.84 -1.43 -3.22
N SER A 220 -15.80 -1.05 -2.49
CA SER A 220 -14.45 -0.88 -3.02
C SER A 220 -13.48 -1.81 -2.29
N ALA A 221 -12.46 -2.31 -2.97
CA ALA A 221 -11.40 -3.12 -2.38
C ALA A 221 -10.03 -2.70 -2.92
N TYR A 222 -9.10 -2.43 -2.03
CA TYR A 222 -7.69 -2.22 -2.33
C TYR A 222 -6.90 -3.45 -1.92
N VAL A 223 -6.16 -4.04 -2.86
CA VAL A 223 -5.45 -5.32 -2.69
C VAL A 223 -3.97 -5.10 -2.87
N LEU A 224 -3.19 -5.23 -1.80
CA LEU A 224 -1.73 -5.13 -1.88
C LEU A 224 -1.18 -6.42 -2.48
N THR A 225 -0.56 -6.33 -3.63
CA THR A 225 0.21 -7.42 -4.24
C THR A 225 1.21 -6.90 -5.28
N HIS A 226 2.34 -7.57 -5.36
CA HIS A 226 3.38 -7.34 -6.36
C HIS A 226 3.46 -8.50 -7.37
N SER A 227 2.56 -9.49 -7.23
CA SER A 227 2.53 -10.69 -8.06
C SER A 227 1.74 -10.45 -9.36
N ASP A 228 2.38 -10.72 -10.50
CA ASP A 228 1.71 -10.72 -11.81
C ASP A 228 0.67 -11.84 -11.93
N ASP A 229 0.92 -12.99 -11.30
CA ASP A 229 -0.03 -14.11 -11.28
C ASP A 229 -1.31 -13.75 -10.51
N ALA A 230 -1.17 -13.10 -9.34
CA ALA A 230 -2.32 -12.61 -8.58
C ALA A 230 -3.13 -11.59 -9.38
N ARG A 231 -2.45 -10.69 -10.12
CA ARG A 231 -3.09 -9.73 -11.03
C ARG A 231 -3.89 -10.45 -12.12
N LEU A 232 -3.31 -11.44 -12.82
CA LEU A 232 -3.99 -12.19 -13.86
C LEU A 232 -5.22 -12.96 -13.33
N ILE A 233 -5.12 -13.56 -12.15
CA ILE A 233 -6.24 -14.24 -11.48
C ILE A 233 -7.37 -13.25 -11.21
N LEU A 234 -7.05 -12.09 -10.64
CA LEU A 234 -8.05 -11.06 -10.34
C LEU A 234 -8.66 -10.45 -11.61
N ASP A 235 -7.88 -10.29 -12.68
CA ASP A 235 -8.38 -9.80 -13.97
C ASP A 235 -9.30 -10.81 -14.67
N SER A 236 -9.08 -12.11 -14.43
CA SER A 236 -9.94 -13.17 -14.95
C SER A 236 -11.27 -13.32 -14.20
N CYS A 237 -11.42 -12.72 -13.02
CA CYS A 237 -12.63 -12.80 -12.22
C CYS A 237 -13.65 -11.73 -12.63
N GLU A 238 -14.91 -12.13 -12.74
CA GLU A 238 -16.01 -11.18 -12.91
C GLU A 238 -16.32 -10.48 -11.58
N LYS A 239 -15.94 -9.20 -11.47
CA LYS A 239 -16.02 -8.41 -10.23
C LYS A 239 -17.40 -7.84 -9.94
N GLY A 240 -18.32 -7.90 -10.91
CA GLY A 240 -19.67 -7.31 -10.78
C GLY A 240 -19.62 -5.79 -10.57
N ASN A 241 -20.22 -5.29 -9.50
CA ASN A 241 -20.23 -3.86 -9.17
C ASN A 241 -19.07 -3.43 -8.25
N ILE A 242 -18.13 -4.33 -7.91
CA ILE A 242 -17.05 -4.06 -6.98
C ILE A 242 -15.95 -3.25 -7.70
N GLN A 243 -15.59 -2.12 -7.12
CA GLN A 243 -14.43 -1.33 -7.54
C GLN A 243 -13.17 -1.92 -6.89
N LEU A 244 -12.51 -2.86 -7.60
CA LEU A 244 -11.28 -3.47 -7.11
C LEU A 244 -10.07 -2.78 -7.71
N GLU A 245 -9.13 -2.42 -6.85
CA GLU A 245 -7.86 -1.79 -7.23
C GLU A 245 -6.68 -2.56 -6.64
N ILE A 246 -5.76 -2.96 -7.52
CA ILE A 246 -4.49 -3.56 -7.12
C ILE A 246 -3.53 -2.44 -6.77
N VAL A 247 -2.91 -2.55 -5.59
CA VAL A 247 -1.88 -1.64 -5.11
C VAL A 247 -0.54 -2.35 -5.18
N ASN A 248 0.29 -1.93 -6.13
CA ASN A 248 1.70 -2.28 -6.18
C ASN A 248 2.49 -1.04 -5.74
N GLU A 249 3.07 -1.09 -4.54
CA GLU A 249 3.79 0.04 -3.94
C GLU A 249 4.97 0.48 -4.79
N ILE A 250 5.71 -0.48 -5.35
CA ILE A 250 6.90 -0.20 -6.16
C ILE A 250 6.52 0.57 -7.43
N ASP A 251 5.53 0.09 -8.18
CA ASP A 251 5.06 0.76 -9.40
C ASP A 251 4.61 2.19 -9.10
N ARG A 252 3.79 2.34 -8.03
CA ARG A 252 3.20 3.63 -7.66
C ARG A 252 4.24 4.66 -7.25
N GLU A 253 5.23 4.25 -6.46
CA GLU A 253 6.29 5.14 -6.02
C GLU A 253 7.26 5.50 -7.15
N ILE A 254 7.57 4.58 -8.05
CA ILE A 254 8.35 4.90 -9.26
C ILE A 254 7.57 5.91 -10.13
N TYR A 255 6.26 5.76 -10.25
CA TYR A 255 5.42 6.72 -10.98
C TYR A 255 5.41 8.10 -10.33
N ASN A 256 5.30 8.16 -9.01
CA ASN A 256 5.40 9.40 -8.25
C ASN A 256 6.78 10.05 -8.43
N LEU A 257 7.86 9.25 -8.32
CA LEU A 257 9.22 9.72 -8.54
C LEU A 257 9.37 10.33 -9.93
N LEU A 258 8.97 9.62 -10.98
CA LEU A 258 9.12 10.07 -12.35
C LEU A 258 8.22 11.25 -12.72
N ASN A 259 7.15 11.48 -11.98
CA ASN A 259 6.33 12.69 -12.10
C ASN A 259 6.98 13.89 -11.39
N THR A 260 7.62 13.68 -10.22
CA THR A 260 8.25 14.76 -9.43
C THR A 260 9.69 15.03 -9.82
N THR A 261 10.40 14.01 -10.28
CA THR A 261 11.81 14.08 -10.75
C THR A 261 11.89 13.39 -12.12
N PRO A 262 11.42 14.07 -13.18
CA PRO A 262 11.41 13.49 -14.53
C PRO A 262 12.80 13.17 -15.07
N LEU A 263 12.89 12.15 -15.95
CA LEU A 263 14.15 11.66 -16.53
C LEU A 263 14.88 12.71 -17.39
N TYR A 264 14.16 13.65 -17.98
CA TYR A 264 14.72 14.69 -18.84
C TYR A 264 15.44 15.82 -18.07
N LEU A 265 15.28 15.87 -16.75
CA LEU A 265 15.99 16.89 -15.96
C LEU A 265 17.51 16.68 -16.08
N ASN A 266 18.23 17.77 -16.26
CA ASN A 266 19.68 17.80 -16.48
C ASN A 266 20.16 16.99 -17.72
N ALA A 267 19.24 16.58 -18.62
CA ALA A 267 19.62 15.94 -19.88
C ALA A 267 20.34 16.94 -20.79
N ILE A 268 21.42 16.50 -21.44
CA ILE A 268 22.25 17.30 -22.33
C ILE A 268 21.97 16.90 -23.77
N ASN A 269 21.79 17.86 -24.66
CA ASN A 269 21.56 17.62 -26.09
C ASN A 269 20.41 16.63 -26.38
N HIS A 270 19.32 16.70 -25.61
CA HIS A 270 18.21 15.77 -25.72
C HIS A 270 18.60 14.29 -25.54
N HIS A 271 19.67 14.02 -24.78
CA HIS A 271 20.12 12.68 -24.44
C HIS A 271 19.86 12.39 -22.96
N ILE A 272 19.02 11.42 -22.68
CA ILE A 272 18.75 10.90 -21.35
C ILE A 272 19.69 9.73 -21.10
N SER A 273 20.61 9.88 -20.13
CA SER A 273 21.55 8.84 -19.72
C SER A 273 21.37 8.50 -18.25
N ILE A 274 20.98 7.25 -17.99
CA ILE A 274 20.57 6.76 -16.68
C ILE A 274 21.59 5.76 -16.16
N LEU A 275 21.97 5.87 -14.89
CA LEU A 275 22.70 4.87 -14.14
C LEU A 275 21.77 4.23 -13.09
N ILE A 276 21.55 2.93 -13.19
CA ILE A 276 20.82 2.13 -12.19
C ILE A 276 21.84 1.34 -11.38
N VAL A 277 21.83 1.49 -10.05
CA VAL A 277 22.68 0.71 -9.15
C VAL A 277 21.80 -0.15 -8.26
N GLY A 278 21.92 -1.48 -8.44
CA GLY A 278 21.02 -2.47 -7.86
C GLY A 278 19.79 -2.71 -8.74
N CYS A 279 19.79 -3.83 -9.47
CA CYS A 279 18.72 -4.24 -10.37
C CYS A 279 17.90 -5.40 -9.79
N GLY A 280 17.63 -5.36 -8.47
CA GLY A 280 16.67 -6.22 -7.80
C GLY A 280 15.24 -5.88 -8.22
N LYS A 281 14.23 -6.23 -7.41
CA LYS A 281 12.81 -6.01 -7.73
C LYS A 281 12.50 -4.55 -8.06
N VAL A 282 12.97 -3.61 -7.23
CA VAL A 282 12.73 -2.17 -7.41
C VAL A 282 13.50 -1.61 -8.61
N GLY A 283 14.79 -1.95 -8.74
CA GLY A 283 15.61 -1.49 -9.87
C GLY A 283 15.14 -2.01 -11.21
N MET A 284 14.66 -3.27 -11.26
CA MET A 284 14.08 -3.86 -12.48
C MET A 284 12.79 -3.14 -12.90
N GLU A 285 11.92 -2.82 -11.94
CA GLU A 285 10.70 -2.10 -12.25
C GLU A 285 10.98 -0.65 -12.68
N PHE A 286 11.99 -0.01 -12.06
CA PHE A 286 12.45 1.29 -12.53
C PHE A 286 13.03 1.22 -13.95
N LEU A 287 13.86 0.21 -14.28
CA LEU A 287 14.39 0.00 -15.63
C LEU A 287 13.27 -0.09 -16.67
N LYS A 288 12.26 -0.93 -16.42
CA LYS A 288 11.08 -1.09 -17.29
C LYS A 288 10.34 0.23 -17.46
N THR A 289 10.10 0.94 -16.36
CA THR A 289 9.36 2.21 -16.37
C THR A 289 10.14 3.32 -17.05
N ALA A 290 11.45 3.43 -16.77
CA ALA A 290 12.33 4.41 -17.41
C ALA A 290 12.41 4.21 -18.93
N THR A 291 12.34 2.96 -19.40
CA THR A 291 12.39 2.65 -20.83
C THR A 291 11.22 3.29 -21.58
N TRP A 292 9.99 3.15 -21.10
CA TRP A 292 8.84 3.74 -21.80
C TRP A 292 8.63 5.23 -21.46
N CYS A 293 9.01 5.70 -20.27
CA CYS A 293 9.02 7.13 -19.95
C CYS A 293 10.02 7.92 -20.79
N GLY A 294 11.17 7.33 -21.08
CA GLY A 294 12.21 7.95 -21.89
C GLY A 294 11.92 7.99 -23.40
N GLN A 295 10.81 7.42 -23.88
CA GLN A 295 10.38 7.55 -25.27
C GLN A 295 9.79 8.94 -25.51
N MET A 296 10.64 9.94 -25.64
CA MET A 296 10.27 11.33 -25.85
C MET A 296 10.62 11.79 -27.27
N LEU A 297 9.81 12.69 -27.82
CA LEU A 297 10.04 13.21 -29.15
C LEU A 297 11.40 13.96 -29.21
N ASN A 298 12.24 13.56 -30.17
CA ASN A 298 13.60 14.06 -30.38
C ASN A 298 14.59 13.80 -29.22
N TYR A 299 14.28 12.87 -28.31
CA TYR A 299 15.21 12.44 -27.26
C TYR A 299 15.76 11.04 -27.56
N THR A 300 16.98 10.80 -27.10
CA THR A 300 17.60 9.46 -27.06
C THR A 300 17.76 9.01 -25.63
N LEU A 301 17.72 7.68 -25.41
CA LEU A 301 17.80 7.07 -24.09
C LEU A 301 18.92 6.03 -24.04
N THR A 302 19.78 6.12 -23.04
CA THR A 302 20.76 5.09 -22.69
C THR A 302 20.61 4.71 -21.22
N ILE A 303 20.62 3.42 -20.90
CA ILE A 303 20.50 2.91 -19.53
C ILE A 303 21.69 2.00 -19.21
N HIS A 304 22.46 2.38 -18.20
CA HIS A 304 23.54 1.61 -17.62
C HIS A 304 23.09 0.99 -16.30
N ILE A 305 23.40 -0.28 -16.10
CA ILE A 305 23.00 -1.03 -14.92
C ILE A 305 24.26 -1.62 -14.27
N ILE A 306 24.51 -1.29 -13.00
CA ILE A 306 25.55 -1.92 -12.18
C ILE A 306 24.85 -2.77 -11.12
N ASP A 307 25.08 -4.08 -11.15
CA ASP A 307 24.57 -5.04 -10.18
C ASP A 307 25.57 -6.18 -10.00
N SER A 308 25.71 -6.71 -8.80
CA SER A 308 26.62 -7.84 -8.52
C SER A 308 26.20 -9.15 -9.21
N GLN A 309 24.93 -9.23 -9.66
CA GLN A 309 24.34 -10.34 -10.41
C GLN A 309 23.74 -9.86 -11.75
N ALA A 310 24.38 -8.89 -12.39
CA ALA A 310 23.86 -8.24 -13.59
C ALA A 310 23.53 -9.23 -14.71
N THR A 311 24.36 -10.25 -14.93
CA THR A 311 24.12 -11.33 -15.89
C THR A 311 22.81 -12.05 -15.62
N LYS A 312 22.58 -12.46 -14.37
CA LYS A 312 21.32 -13.13 -13.97
C LYS A 312 20.10 -12.21 -14.11
N ARG A 313 20.26 -10.91 -13.80
CA ARG A 313 19.20 -9.91 -13.97
C ARG A 313 18.83 -9.74 -15.43
N LYS A 314 19.82 -9.72 -16.31
CA LYS A 314 19.59 -9.66 -17.76
C LYS A 314 18.87 -10.91 -18.28
N GLU A 315 19.32 -12.10 -17.92
CA GLU A 315 18.65 -13.36 -18.29
C GLU A 315 17.18 -13.38 -17.84
N MET A 316 16.90 -12.89 -16.63
CA MET A 316 15.52 -12.79 -16.12
C MET A 316 14.68 -11.80 -16.94
N LEU A 317 15.25 -10.67 -17.34
CA LEU A 317 14.58 -9.70 -18.22
C LEU A 317 14.35 -10.29 -19.61
N ASP A 318 15.32 -11.02 -20.17
CA ASP A 318 15.21 -11.70 -21.48
C ASP A 318 14.08 -12.76 -21.48
N ILE A 319 13.85 -13.46 -20.35
CA ILE A 319 12.78 -14.43 -20.19
C ILE A 319 11.41 -13.76 -20.01
N THR A 320 11.35 -12.73 -19.16
CA THR A 320 10.07 -12.11 -18.77
C THR A 320 9.59 -11.05 -19.76
N CYS A 321 10.50 -10.37 -20.44
CA CYS A 321 10.21 -9.28 -21.38
C CYS A 321 11.11 -9.39 -22.63
N PRO A 322 11.02 -10.47 -23.43
CA PRO A 322 11.98 -10.78 -24.49
C PRO A 322 12.02 -9.73 -25.60
N GLU A 323 10.89 -9.08 -25.90
CA GLU A 323 10.85 -8.01 -26.89
C GLU A 323 11.48 -6.71 -26.38
N LEU A 324 11.54 -6.51 -25.05
CA LEU A 324 12.13 -5.30 -24.48
C LEU A 324 13.63 -5.25 -24.76
N THR A 325 14.36 -6.32 -24.48
CA THR A 325 15.81 -6.41 -24.74
C THR A 325 16.16 -6.48 -26.21
N LYS A 326 15.24 -6.91 -27.05
CA LYS A 326 15.40 -6.95 -28.51
C LYS A 326 15.35 -5.56 -29.15
N TYR A 327 14.49 -4.67 -28.64
CA TYR A 327 14.25 -3.34 -29.24
C TYR A 327 14.96 -2.19 -28.52
N TYR A 328 15.38 -2.39 -27.26
CA TYR A 328 16.03 -1.34 -26.45
C TYR A 328 17.39 -1.81 -25.95
N SER A 329 18.37 -0.93 -25.98
CA SER A 329 19.75 -1.23 -25.57
C SER A 329 19.96 -0.96 -24.10
N TYR A 330 20.48 -1.96 -23.37
CA TYR A 330 20.85 -1.88 -21.97
C TYR A 330 22.29 -2.31 -21.77
N HIS A 331 23.03 -1.56 -20.97
CA HIS A 331 24.43 -1.84 -20.63
C HIS A 331 24.52 -2.45 -19.24
N PHE A 332 24.47 -3.78 -19.15
CA PHE A 332 24.61 -4.51 -17.90
C PHE A 332 26.06 -4.71 -17.53
N ILE A 333 26.46 -4.22 -16.35
CA ILE A 333 27.81 -4.26 -15.79
C ILE A 333 27.77 -5.10 -14.52
N GLU A 334 28.38 -6.29 -14.56
CA GLU A 334 28.46 -7.17 -13.38
C GLU A 334 29.62 -6.76 -12.49
N ALA A 335 29.31 -6.05 -11.42
CA ALA A 335 30.27 -5.59 -10.43
C ALA A 335 29.57 -5.28 -9.09
N ASP A 336 30.30 -5.50 -7.99
CA ASP A 336 29.94 -4.86 -6.72
C ASP A 336 30.25 -3.37 -6.83
N ILE A 337 29.26 -2.52 -6.56
CA ILE A 337 29.38 -1.06 -6.69
C ILE A 337 30.50 -0.46 -5.82
N TYR A 338 30.85 -1.10 -4.70
CA TYR A 338 31.95 -0.67 -3.84
C TYR A 338 33.32 -1.18 -4.30
N SER A 339 33.39 -1.92 -5.41
CA SER A 339 34.64 -2.44 -5.96
C SER A 339 35.34 -1.42 -6.87
N LYS A 340 36.67 -1.55 -6.97
CA LYS A 340 37.46 -0.78 -7.95
C LYS A 340 36.93 -1.01 -9.39
N LYS A 341 36.55 -2.25 -9.72
CA LYS A 341 36.01 -2.60 -11.04
C LYS A 341 34.79 -1.72 -11.40
N ALA A 342 33.87 -1.49 -10.45
CA ALA A 342 32.69 -0.66 -10.71
C ALA A 342 33.08 0.79 -11.01
N PHE A 343 34.06 1.37 -10.29
CA PHE A 343 34.51 2.73 -10.54
C PHE A 343 35.34 2.84 -11.82
N ASP A 344 36.13 1.83 -12.19
CA ASP A 344 36.79 1.77 -13.48
C ASP A 344 35.77 1.74 -14.65
N GLU A 345 34.63 1.07 -14.48
CA GLU A 345 33.54 1.10 -15.45
C GLU A 345 32.82 2.46 -15.46
N LEU A 346 32.55 3.06 -14.29
CA LEU A 346 31.98 4.42 -14.22
C LEU A 346 32.89 5.45 -14.90
N ASP A 347 34.20 5.31 -14.80
CA ASP A 347 35.16 6.18 -15.48
C ASP A 347 35.07 6.08 -17.02
N LYS A 348 34.73 4.90 -17.56
CA LYS A 348 34.48 4.74 -19.01
C LYS A 348 33.17 5.43 -19.43
N LEU A 349 32.20 5.54 -18.53
CA LEU A 349 30.92 6.19 -18.79
C LEU A 349 30.96 7.72 -18.64
N LYS A 350 32.12 8.33 -18.35
CA LYS A 350 32.23 9.78 -18.19
C LYS A 350 31.77 10.57 -19.42
N SER A 351 32.00 10.02 -20.62
CA SER A 351 31.55 10.62 -21.89
C SER A 351 30.05 10.56 -22.11
N GLU A 352 29.34 9.67 -21.42
CA GLU A 352 27.91 9.42 -21.61
C GLU A 352 27.00 10.48 -20.95
N ASN A 353 27.57 11.45 -20.24
CA ASN A 353 26.83 12.53 -19.57
C ASN A 353 25.63 12.05 -18.74
N ILE A 354 25.86 11.12 -17.82
CA ILE A 354 24.81 10.59 -16.94
C ILE A 354 24.10 11.76 -16.25
N ASN A 355 22.80 11.91 -16.50
CA ASN A 355 21.97 12.94 -15.90
C ASN A 355 21.10 12.43 -14.76
N TYR A 356 20.90 11.12 -14.67
CA TYR A 356 20.00 10.50 -13.71
C TYR A 356 20.62 9.25 -13.08
N VAL A 357 20.62 9.16 -11.75
CA VAL A 357 21.11 8.00 -11.01
C VAL A 357 19.98 7.46 -10.15
N PHE A 358 19.78 6.16 -10.20
CA PHE A 358 18.78 5.43 -9.42
C PHE A 358 19.44 4.35 -8.58
N ILE A 359 19.26 4.38 -7.26
CA ILE A 359 19.89 3.46 -6.32
C ILE A 359 18.82 2.64 -5.59
N ALA A 360 18.90 1.31 -5.70
CA ALA A 360 17.97 0.38 -5.05
C ALA A 360 18.67 -0.94 -4.65
N LEU A 361 19.63 -0.85 -3.72
CA LEU A 361 20.22 -2.02 -3.06
C LEU A 361 19.28 -2.56 -1.98
N GLU A 362 19.48 -3.80 -1.57
CA GLU A 362 18.66 -4.46 -0.54
C GLU A 362 18.73 -3.75 0.83
N GLU A 363 19.91 -3.21 1.17
CA GLU A 363 20.13 -2.53 2.45
C GLU A 363 20.02 -1.00 2.27
N GLU A 364 19.02 -0.40 2.88
CA GLU A 364 18.77 1.05 2.79
C GLU A 364 19.94 1.93 3.28
N GLU A 365 20.70 1.47 4.27
CA GLU A 365 21.87 2.17 4.76
C GLU A 365 22.97 2.23 3.69
N LYS A 366 23.14 1.16 2.93
CA LYS A 366 24.04 1.14 1.77
C LYS A 366 23.58 2.10 0.69
N ASN A 367 22.26 2.23 0.47
CA ASN A 367 21.73 3.20 -0.49
C ASN A 367 22.13 4.63 -0.15
N LEU A 368 21.99 5.03 1.12
CA LEU A 368 22.38 6.37 1.57
C LEU A 368 23.88 6.61 1.43
N ASN A 369 24.71 5.68 1.93
CA ASN A 369 26.16 5.78 1.85
C ASN A 369 26.64 5.86 0.40
N LEU A 370 26.03 5.06 -0.48
CA LEU A 370 26.34 5.06 -1.91
C LEU A 370 25.94 6.36 -2.59
N ALA A 371 24.78 6.92 -2.26
CA ALA A 371 24.33 8.20 -2.82
C ALA A 371 25.34 9.32 -2.52
N ILE A 372 25.86 9.38 -1.28
CA ILE A 372 26.88 10.34 -0.87
C ILE A 372 28.21 10.07 -1.62
N LEU A 373 28.60 8.81 -1.75
CA LEU A 373 29.83 8.43 -2.46
C LEU A 373 29.76 8.81 -3.94
N LEU A 374 28.65 8.48 -4.62
CA LEU A 374 28.44 8.82 -6.03
C LEU A 374 28.34 10.33 -6.23
N ARG A 375 27.71 11.07 -5.29
CA ARG A 375 27.70 12.54 -5.36
C ARG A 375 29.13 13.10 -5.32
N ARG A 376 29.97 12.62 -4.42
CA ARG A 376 31.38 13.01 -4.37
C ARG A 376 32.12 12.68 -5.68
N TYR A 377 31.88 11.50 -6.22
CA TYR A 377 32.47 11.05 -7.48
C TYR A 377 32.10 11.97 -8.66
N PHE A 378 30.80 12.26 -8.83
CA PHE A 378 30.32 13.12 -9.92
C PHE A 378 30.67 14.61 -9.74
N MET A 379 30.90 15.08 -8.51
CA MET A 379 31.32 16.46 -8.26
C MET A 379 32.84 16.65 -8.32
N ALA A 380 33.63 15.59 -8.35
CA ALA A 380 35.06 15.70 -8.58
C ALA A 380 35.31 16.34 -9.96
N LYS A 381 36.32 17.23 -10.04
CA LYS A 381 36.68 17.86 -11.31
C LYS A 381 37.08 16.78 -12.33
N ASP A 382 36.39 16.77 -13.44
CA ASP A 382 36.84 16.04 -14.60
C ASP A 382 38.10 16.71 -15.18
N THR A 383 38.90 15.96 -15.90
CA THR A 383 40.10 16.46 -16.59
C THR A 383 39.84 17.67 -17.50
N ASP A 384 38.60 17.79 -17.98
CA ASP A 384 38.14 18.87 -18.86
C ASP A 384 37.49 20.06 -18.11
N GLY A 385 37.47 20.05 -16.78
CA GLY A 385 36.99 21.17 -15.96
C GLY A 385 35.45 21.27 -15.83
N TYR A 386 34.68 20.36 -16.41
CA TYR A 386 33.22 20.32 -16.31
C TYR A 386 32.78 19.51 -15.09
N ARG A 387 31.82 20.07 -14.33
CA ARG A 387 31.14 19.34 -13.26
C ARG A 387 29.91 18.67 -13.84
N ARG A 388 29.76 17.39 -13.59
CA ARG A 388 28.55 16.64 -13.89
C ARG A 388 27.72 16.50 -12.62
N GLU A 389 26.48 16.89 -12.68
CA GLU A 389 25.59 16.89 -11.52
C GLU A 389 24.31 16.10 -11.85
N PRO A 390 24.40 14.75 -11.93
CA PRO A 390 23.19 13.94 -12.10
C PRO A 390 22.28 14.07 -10.89
N ILE A 391 20.99 13.95 -11.09
CA ILE A 391 20.03 13.79 -10.00
C ILE A 391 20.18 12.38 -9.45
N ILE A 392 20.37 12.23 -8.14
CA ILE A 392 20.53 10.93 -7.48
C ILE A 392 19.26 10.63 -6.69
N ASN A 393 18.59 9.54 -7.06
CA ASN A 393 17.38 9.08 -6.39
C ASN A 393 17.63 7.73 -5.74
N LEU A 394 17.24 7.59 -4.46
CA LEU A 394 17.48 6.36 -3.71
C LEU A 394 16.20 5.85 -3.05
N TRP A 395 15.99 4.53 -3.13
CA TRP A 395 14.89 3.83 -2.51
C TRP A 395 15.12 3.69 -1.01
N ILE A 396 14.22 4.26 -0.21
CA ILE A 396 14.21 4.17 1.24
C ILE A 396 12.76 4.09 1.73
N GLN A 397 12.40 2.98 2.36
CA GLN A 397 11.08 2.78 2.97
C GLN A 397 10.99 3.31 4.40
N ASN A 398 12.11 3.28 5.13
CA ASN A 398 12.18 3.77 6.51
C ASN A 398 12.13 5.30 6.55
N ASN A 399 11.13 5.84 7.25
CA ASN A 399 10.88 7.28 7.32
C ASN A 399 12.00 8.06 8.03
N ASP A 400 12.61 7.50 9.08
CA ASP A 400 13.69 8.18 9.82
C ASP A 400 14.94 8.33 8.94
N LYS A 401 15.27 7.31 8.14
CA LYS A 401 16.37 7.37 7.18
C LYS A 401 16.08 8.36 6.04
N LYS A 402 14.84 8.44 5.59
CA LYS A 402 14.43 9.45 4.62
C LYS A 402 14.65 10.86 5.15
N ILE A 403 14.25 11.13 6.40
CA ILE A 403 14.49 12.42 7.06
C ILE A 403 16.00 12.74 7.13
N GLN A 404 16.86 11.73 7.36
CA GLN A 404 18.32 11.93 7.30
C GLN A 404 18.79 12.43 5.93
N VAL A 405 18.25 11.86 4.83
CA VAL A 405 18.55 12.32 3.46
C VAL A 405 18.05 13.75 3.25
N GLU A 406 16.84 14.06 3.72
CA GLU A 406 16.26 15.40 3.61
C GLU A 406 17.07 16.45 4.38
N ASN A 407 17.73 16.07 5.46
CA ASN A 407 18.62 16.93 6.24
C ASN A 407 19.99 17.22 5.55
N LEU A 408 20.31 16.51 4.46
CA LEU A 408 21.48 16.85 3.61
C LEU A 408 21.27 18.14 2.80
N LYS A 409 20.10 18.79 2.92
CA LYS A 409 19.80 20.07 2.30
C LYS A 409 20.61 21.17 2.96
N TYR A 410 21.23 22.01 2.15
CA TYR A 410 21.91 23.22 2.63
C TYR A 410 20.91 24.37 2.71
N GLY A 411 20.53 24.78 3.93
CA GLY A 411 19.52 25.80 4.17
C GLY A 411 18.08 25.30 3.96
N GLU A 412 17.09 26.12 4.29
CA GLU A 412 15.67 25.71 4.34
C GLU A 412 15.02 25.40 2.98
N LYS A 413 15.65 25.73 1.87
CA LYS A 413 14.95 25.73 0.56
C LYS A 413 15.67 25.05 -0.61
N ILE A 414 16.97 24.71 -0.54
CA ILE A 414 17.72 24.26 -1.72
C ILE A 414 18.37 22.91 -1.46
N ASN A 415 17.99 21.89 -2.22
CA ASN A 415 18.69 20.62 -2.28
C ASN A 415 19.92 20.73 -3.18
N LEU A 416 20.97 21.38 -2.68
CA LEU A 416 22.22 21.60 -3.43
C LEU A 416 22.92 20.31 -3.87
N TYR A 417 22.65 19.21 -3.16
CA TYR A 417 23.30 17.94 -3.48
C TYR A 417 22.51 17.12 -4.51
N GLN A 418 21.29 17.53 -4.85
CA GLN A 418 20.40 16.81 -5.77
C GLN A 418 20.28 15.31 -5.42
N ILE A 419 20.18 15.00 -4.14
CA ILE A 419 19.96 13.67 -3.60
C ILE A 419 18.52 13.61 -3.07
N ASN A 420 17.71 12.70 -3.61
CA ASN A 420 16.30 12.54 -3.27
C ASN A 420 16.05 11.13 -2.74
N ALA A 421 15.44 10.99 -1.58
CA ALA A 421 14.91 9.72 -1.09
C ALA A 421 13.42 9.62 -1.40
N PHE A 422 12.96 8.44 -1.80
CA PHE A 422 11.56 8.15 -2.08
C PHE A 422 11.20 6.73 -1.61
N GLY A 423 9.91 6.42 -1.49
CA GLY A 423 9.44 5.08 -1.13
C GLY A 423 9.11 4.88 0.35
N SER A 424 9.09 5.96 1.18
CA SER A 424 8.72 5.79 2.59
C SER A 424 7.22 5.54 2.76
N ILE A 425 6.87 4.63 3.68
CA ILE A 425 5.48 4.26 3.97
C ILE A 425 4.66 5.49 4.40
N GLU A 426 5.24 6.39 5.18
CA GLU A 426 4.60 7.64 5.59
C GLU A 426 4.26 8.54 4.40
N GLU A 427 5.16 8.68 3.42
CA GLU A 427 4.89 9.46 2.21
C GLU A 427 3.85 8.80 1.33
N MET A 428 4.00 7.49 1.08
CA MET A 428 3.08 6.71 0.25
C MET A 428 1.63 6.80 0.69
N TYR A 429 1.38 6.78 2.00
CA TYR A 429 0.02 6.62 2.51
C TYR A 429 -0.55 7.83 3.23
N ARG A 430 0.28 8.80 3.61
CA ARG A 430 -0.17 10.02 4.32
C ARG A 430 0.08 11.30 3.54
N GLN A 431 1.31 11.56 3.14
CA GLN A 431 1.68 12.85 2.54
C GLN A 431 1.26 12.94 1.07
N LYS A 432 1.62 11.92 0.28
CA LYS A 432 1.28 11.79 -1.14
C LYS A 432 0.62 10.44 -1.38
N PRO A 433 -0.63 10.25 -0.92
CA PRO A 433 -1.22 8.93 -0.93
C PRO A 433 -1.27 8.35 -2.34
N ILE A 434 -0.67 7.16 -2.51
CA ILE A 434 -0.69 6.41 -3.77
C ILE A 434 -2.08 5.87 -4.10
N ILE A 435 -2.93 5.78 -3.08
CA ILE A 435 -4.37 5.53 -3.21
C ILE A 435 -5.06 6.88 -3.41
N HIS A 436 -5.84 7.04 -4.48
CA HIS A 436 -6.46 8.32 -4.90
C HIS A 436 -5.45 9.42 -5.25
N SER A 437 -4.35 9.05 -5.88
CA SER A 437 -3.34 10.02 -6.34
C SER A 437 -3.85 10.86 -7.53
N LYS A 438 -3.18 12.00 -7.78
CA LYS A 438 -3.39 12.83 -8.97
C LYS A 438 -3.26 12.02 -10.27
N ILE A 439 -2.30 11.10 -10.33
CA ILE A 439 -2.09 10.20 -11.47
C ILE A 439 -3.32 9.31 -11.71
N GLU A 440 -3.96 8.80 -10.66
CA GLU A 440 -5.19 8.00 -10.79
C GLU A 440 -6.35 8.82 -11.39
N GLU A 441 -6.50 10.08 -10.97
CA GLU A 441 -7.56 10.94 -11.51
C GLU A 441 -7.31 11.27 -12.99
N ILE A 442 -6.06 11.54 -13.38
CA ILE A 442 -5.69 11.73 -14.78
C ILE A 442 -5.91 10.43 -15.58
N ALA A 443 -5.53 9.28 -15.03
CA ALA A 443 -5.73 7.97 -15.68
C ALA A 443 -7.20 7.67 -15.98
N LYS A 444 -8.12 8.06 -15.08
CA LYS A 444 -9.58 7.96 -15.33
C LYS A 444 -10.02 8.90 -16.47
N GLN A 445 -9.46 10.10 -16.58
CA GLN A 445 -9.74 10.99 -17.70
C GLN A 445 -9.18 10.43 -19.01
N VAL A 446 -7.96 9.86 -19.01
CA VAL A 446 -7.39 9.15 -20.16
C VAL A 446 -8.32 8.02 -20.60
N HIS A 447 -8.77 7.17 -19.67
CA HIS A 447 -9.72 6.10 -19.99
C HIS A 447 -11.02 6.64 -20.61
N SER A 448 -11.51 7.77 -20.13
CA SER A 448 -12.72 8.40 -20.66
C SER A 448 -12.59 8.90 -22.12
N THR A 449 -11.38 9.06 -22.65
CA THR A 449 -11.19 9.39 -24.07
C THR A 449 -11.43 8.19 -24.98
N TYR A 450 -11.09 6.98 -24.50
CA TYR A 450 -11.33 5.73 -25.22
C TYR A 450 -12.75 5.20 -25.02
N ASP A 451 -13.31 5.40 -23.83
CA ASP A 451 -14.58 4.82 -23.40
C ASP A 451 -15.44 5.83 -22.62
N PRO A 452 -16.00 6.83 -23.35
CA PRO A 452 -16.84 7.86 -22.72
C PRO A 452 -18.10 7.31 -22.03
N GLU A 453 -18.60 6.15 -22.49
CA GLU A 453 -19.77 5.51 -21.88
C GLU A 453 -19.44 4.87 -20.54
N ASP A 454 -18.25 4.30 -20.38
CA ASP A 454 -17.84 3.71 -19.10
C ASP A 454 -17.74 4.76 -18.00
N MET A 455 -17.33 5.99 -18.35
CA MET A 455 -17.31 7.12 -17.41
C MET A 455 -18.71 7.43 -16.87
N LYS A 456 -19.75 7.41 -17.74
CA LYS A 456 -21.15 7.61 -17.34
C LYS A 456 -21.69 6.46 -16.50
N ASN A 457 -21.16 5.24 -16.70
CA ASN A 457 -21.56 4.02 -16.03
C ASN A 457 -20.74 3.70 -14.77
N GLY A 458 -20.00 4.68 -14.22
CA GLY A 458 -19.24 4.54 -12.98
C GLY A 458 -17.92 3.79 -13.13
N LEU A 459 -17.30 3.84 -14.31
CA LEU A 459 -15.97 3.26 -14.58
C LEU A 459 -15.90 1.72 -14.35
N LYS A 460 -16.98 1.00 -14.64
CA LYS A 460 -17.04 -0.45 -14.43
C LYS A 460 -16.00 -1.21 -15.23
N ARG A 461 -15.81 -0.86 -16.51
CA ARG A 461 -14.78 -1.49 -17.37
C ARG A 461 -13.37 -1.08 -16.97
N PHE A 462 -13.18 0.15 -16.50
CA PHE A 462 -11.91 0.61 -15.94
C PHE A 462 -11.48 -0.24 -14.74
N TYR A 463 -12.40 -0.48 -13.79
CA TYR A 463 -12.09 -1.28 -12.59
C TYR A 463 -12.10 -2.80 -12.86
N GLN A 464 -12.63 -3.26 -14.00
CA GLN A 464 -12.67 -4.68 -14.34
C GLN A 464 -11.27 -5.24 -14.63
N LEU A 465 -10.43 -4.50 -15.37
CA LEU A 465 -9.11 -4.97 -15.81
C LEU A 465 -8.00 -4.04 -15.30
N GLU A 466 -7.02 -4.59 -14.61
CA GLU A 466 -5.84 -3.84 -14.19
C GLU A 466 -5.00 -3.38 -15.38
N TYR A 467 -5.00 -4.14 -16.47
CA TYR A 467 -4.40 -3.74 -17.75
C TYR A 467 -4.86 -2.35 -18.21
N ASN A 468 -6.18 -2.08 -18.20
CA ASN A 468 -6.72 -0.78 -18.60
C ASN A 468 -6.25 0.36 -17.69
N LYS A 469 -6.21 0.10 -16.38
CA LYS A 469 -5.74 1.07 -15.38
C LYS A 469 -4.25 1.35 -15.53
N LYS A 470 -3.41 0.32 -15.65
CA LYS A 470 -1.97 0.47 -15.84
C LYS A 470 -1.63 1.22 -17.13
N SER A 471 -2.29 0.89 -18.24
CA SER A 471 -2.12 1.59 -19.51
C SER A 471 -2.49 3.08 -19.40
N SER A 472 -3.63 3.39 -18.79
CA SER A 472 -4.08 4.77 -18.60
C SER A 472 -3.15 5.56 -17.65
N ARG A 473 -2.59 4.93 -16.61
CA ARG A 473 -1.58 5.54 -15.73
C ARG A 473 -0.28 5.85 -16.49
N ALA A 474 0.17 4.93 -17.34
CA ALA A 474 1.36 5.15 -18.15
C ALA A 474 1.19 6.37 -19.07
N VAL A 475 0.02 6.52 -19.71
CA VAL A 475 -0.30 7.75 -20.47
C VAL A 475 -0.29 8.96 -19.54
N ALA A 476 -0.97 8.90 -18.40
CA ALA A 476 -1.09 10.02 -17.46
C ALA A 476 0.28 10.60 -17.04
N ILE A 477 1.23 9.72 -16.72
CA ILE A 477 2.61 10.11 -16.38
C ILE A 477 3.31 10.74 -17.59
N HIS A 478 3.18 10.10 -18.74
CA HIS A 478 3.90 10.52 -19.94
C HIS A 478 3.37 11.82 -20.58
N LEU A 479 2.19 12.33 -20.16
CA LEU A 479 1.68 13.64 -20.64
C LEU A 479 2.66 14.78 -20.36
N LYS A 480 3.26 14.79 -19.17
CA LYS A 480 4.28 15.78 -18.80
C LYS A 480 5.50 15.72 -19.72
N TYR A 481 5.98 14.52 -20.01
CA TYR A 481 7.10 14.25 -20.92
C TYR A 481 6.81 14.70 -22.35
N LYS A 482 5.60 14.43 -22.86
CA LYS A 482 5.15 14.88 -24.17
C LYS A 482 5.17 16.40 -24.29
N LEU A 483 4.57 17.07 -23.33
CA LEU A 483 4.52 18.53 -23.32
C LEU A 483 5.93 19.13 -23.19
N TYR A 484 6.78 18.55 -22.34
CA TYR A 484 8.16 19.00 -22.19
C TYR A 484 8.99 18.79 -23.45
N SER A 485 8.82 17.68 -24.19
CA SER A 485 9.58 17.42 -25.43
C SER A 485 9.34 18.50 -26.51
N ILE A 486 8.21 19.18 -26.46
CA ILE A 486 7.88 20.27 -27.39
C ILE A 486 8.24 21.64 -26.80
N LEU A 487 7.95 21.85 -25.51
CA LEU A 487 8.02 23.17 -24.88
C LEU A 487 9.31 23.42 -24.10
N GLY A 488 9.99 22.38 -23.61
CA GLY A 488 11.06 22.53 -22.61
C GLY A 488 12.12 23.58 -22.95
N ASN A 489 12.50 23.70 -24.23
CA ASN A 489 13.51 24.66 -24.68
C ASN A 489 12.96 26.03 -25.07
N ILE A 490 11.66 26.17 -25.26
CA ILE A 490 11.01 27.39 -25.76
C ILE A 490 10.00 27.99 -24.78
N TYR A 491 9.76 27.31 -23.66
CA TYR A 491 8.80 27.74 -22.67
C TYR A 491 9.36 28.91 -21.85
N ASP A 492 8.61 30.00 -21.82
CA ASP A 492 8.94 31.19 -21.02
C ASP A 492 8.40 31.02 -19.60
N GLY A 493 9.23 30.48 -18.72
CA GLY A 493 8.90 30.23 -17.32
C GLY A 493 9.53 28.95 -16.78
N ASN A 494 9.16 28.59 -15.56
CA ASN A 494 9.55 27.31 -14.96
C ASN A 494 8.50 26.23 -15.31
N PHE A 495 8.84 25.38 -16.28
CA PHE A 495 7.94 24.33 -16.77
C PHE A 495 7.46 23.40 -15.65
N GLU A 496 8.38 22.95 -14.75
CA GLU A 496 8.05 22.03 -13.67
C GLU A 496 7.06 22.65 -12.68
N GLU A 497 7.30 23.88 -12.29
CA GLU A 497 6.43 24.62 -11.38
C GLU A 497 5.07 24.93 -12.01
N ASP A 498 5.06 25.38 -13.26
CA ASP A 498 3.82 25.72 -13.98
C ASP A 498 3.01 24.46 -14.29
N PHE A 499 3.64 23.30 -14.57
CA PHE A 499 2.92 22.05 -14.76
C PHE A 499 2.19 21.60 -13.48
N GLU A 500 2.78 21.80 -12.33
CA GLU A 500 2.16 21.46 -11.04
C GLU A 500 1.09 22.47 -10.59
N ASN A 501 1.33 23.76 -10.82
CA ASN A 501 0.53 24.83 -10.24
C ASN A 501 -0.35 25.59 -11.23
N ASN A 502 -0.02 25.58 -12.53
CA ASN A 502 -0.68 26.35 -13.57
C ASN A 502 -0.64 25.65 -14.94
N VAL A 503 -1.11 24.41 -14.99
CA VAL A 503 -1.10 23.59 -16.22
C VAL A 503 -1.79 24.28 -17.41
N LYS A 504 -2.71 25.22 -17.15
CA LYS A 504 -3.38 26.02 -18.18
C LYS A 504 -2.38 26.84 -19.01
N LYS A 505 -1.39 27.45 -18.38
CA LYS A 505 -0.33 28.22 -19.07
C LYS A 505 0.49 27.30 -19.99
N ILE A 506 0.80 26.07 -19.54
CA ILE A 506 1.46 25.05 -20.36
C ILE A 506 0.62 24.68 -21.59
N LEU A 507 -0.69 24.44 -21.38
CA LEU A 507 -1.59 24.08 -22.48
C LEU A 507 -1.81 25.22 -23.49
N GLU A 508 -1.83 26.46 -23.05
CA GLU A 508 -1.89 27.63 -23.94
C GLU A 508 -0.62 27.73 -24.79
N ALA A 509 0.56 27.56 -24.20
CA ALA A 509 1.83 27.52 -24.92
C ALA A 509 1.87 26.37 -25.94
N TYR A 510 1.44 25.18 -25.53
CA TYR A 510 1.34 24.00 -26.41
C TYR A 510 0.44 24.24 -27.62
N LYS A 511 -0.77 24.80 -27.40
CA LYS A 511 -1.72 25.13 -28.48
C LYS A 511 -1.12 26.10 -29.51
N LYS A 512 -0.40 27.10 -29.03
CA LYS A 512 0.25 28.08 -29.94
C LYS A 512 1.26 27.39 -30.84
N VAL A 513 2.15 26.54 -30.26
CA VAL A 513 3.17 25.83 -31.02
C VAL A 513 2.56 24.84 -32.02
N ILE A 514 1.54 24.07 -31.63
CA ILE A 514 0.88 23.12 -32.53
C ILE A 514 0.09 23.84 -33.63
N HIS A 515 -0.54 24.99 -33.33
CA HIS A 515 -1.24 25.78 -34.35
C HIS A 515 -0.27 26.30 -35.42
N GLU A 516 0.94 26.70 -35.03
CA GLU A 516 2.00 27.16 -35.94
C GLU A 516 2.66 25.99 -36.71
N ASN A 517 2.66 24.78 -36.15
CA ASN A 517 3.30 23.61 -36.78
C ASN A 517 2.50 22.32 -36.56
N LYS A 518 1.53 22.05 -37.44
CA LYS A 518 0.70 20.83 -37.38
C LYS A 518 1.48 19.53 -37.50
N ARG A 519 2.67 19.54 -38.15
CA ARG A 519 3.52 18.35 -38.27
C ARG A 519 3.98 17.83 -36.91
N LEU A 520 4.16 18.72 -35.93
CA LEU A 520 4.49 18.32 -34.56
C LEU A 520 3.40 17.46 -33.93
N GLN A 521 2.13 17.70 -34.24
CA GLN A 521 1.03 16.88 -33.74
C GLN A 521 1.11 15.46 -34.31
N GLU A 522 1.39 15.31 -35.60
CA GLU A 522 1.60 14.01 -36.24
C GLU A 522 2.78 13.26 -35.62
N MET A 523 3.91 13.96 -35.39
CA MET A 523 5.07 13.38 -34.75
C MET A 523 4.77 12.94 -33.30
N LEU A 524 3.93 13.67 -32.56
CA LEU A 524 3.50 13.27 -31.21
C LEU A 524 2.62 12.03 -31.22
N ILE A 525 1.76 11.87 -32.24
CA ILE A 525 0.93 10.65 -32.41
C ILE A 525 1.83 9.44 -32.67
N GLN A 526 2.84 9.56 -33.54
CA GLN A 526 3.82 8.51 -33.77
C GLN A 526 4.61 8.19 -32.50
N ASN A 527 5.07 9.22 -31.78
CA ASN A 527 5.80 9.05 -30.52
C ASN A 527 4.94 8.42 -29.41
N GLU A 528 3.61 8.67 -29.39
CA GLU A 528 2.71 7.97 -28.47
C GLU A 528 2.67 6.46 -28.76
N HIS A 529 2.65 6.07 -30.04
CA HIS A 529 2.73 4.66 -30.40
C HIS A 529 4.06 4.02 -29.99
N GLU A 530 5.19 4.71 -30.18
CA GLU A 530 6.51 4.24 -29.71
C GLU A 530 6.55 4.07 -28.19
N ARG A 531 6.01 5.04 -27.45
CA ARG A 531 5.87 4.93 -26.00
C ARG A 531 4.98 3.75 -25.61
N TRP A 532 3.85 3.57 -26.29
CA TRP A 532 2.94 2.46 -26.03
C TRP A 532 3.59 1.11 -26.34
N ASN A 533 4.37 1.00 -27.42
CA ASN A 533 5.17 -0.16 -27.74
C ASN A 533 6.18 -0.48 -26.62
N ALA A 534 6.91 0.52 -26.14
CA ALA A 534 7.87 0.35 -25.03
C ALA A 534 7.18 -0.12 -23.75
N TYR A 535 6.03 0.49 -23.40
CA TYR A 535 5.24 0.13 -22.24
C TYR A 535 4.72 -1.31 -22.34
N THR A 536 4.17 -1.69 -23.48
CA THR A 536 3.56 -3.00 -23.69
C THR A 536 4.62 -4.11 -23.70
N ARG A 537 5.81 -3.87 -24.29
CA ARG A 537 6.97 -4.76 -24.20
C ARG A 537 7.51 -4.85 -22.78
N ALA A 538 7.52 -3.75 -22.02
CA ALA A 538 7.93 -3.75 -20.61
C ALA A 538 6.97 -4.54 -19.70
N ASP A 539 5.68 -4.61 -20.05
CA ASP A 539 4.70 -5.50 -19.39
C ASP A 539 4.82 -6.97 -19.89
N GLY A 540 5.80 -7.29 -20.75
CA GLY A 540 6.13 -8.65 -21.21
C GLY A 540 5.35 -9.11 -22.45
N PHE A 541 4.61 -8.23 -23.12
CA PHE A 541 3.92 -8.60 -24.35
C PHE A 541 4.88 -8.77 -25.52
N GLN A 542 4.53 -9.70 -26.40
CA GLN A 542 5.27 -10.03 -27.61
C GLN A 542 4.37 -9.83 -28.84
N LEU A 543 5.02 -9.60 -29.99
CA LEU A 543 4.33 -9.50 -31.27
C LEU A 543 3.74 -10.86 -31.68
N ILE A 544 2.48 -10.85 -32.08
CA ILE A 544 1.82 -11.97 -32.75
C ILE A 544 1.42 -11.55 -34.16
N LYS A 545 1.59 -12.46 -35.14
CA LYS A 545 1.18 -12.21 -36.52
C LYS A 545 -0.35 -12.15 -36.66
N ALA A 546 -0.84 -11.27 -37.51
CA ALA A 546 -2.28 -11.06 -37.74
C ALA A 546 -3.01 -12.36 -38.15
N GLU A 547 -2.36 -13.21 -38.95
CA GLU A 547 -2.92 -14.50 -39.36
C GLU A 547 -3.18 -15.45 -38.17
N GLU A 548 -2.32 -15.41 -37.15
CA GLU A 548 -2.49 -16.21 -35.91
C GLU A 548 -3.60 -15.64 -35.05
N VAL A 549 -3.73 -14.29 -34.99
CA VAL A 549 -4.81 -13.62 -34.28
C VAL A 549 -6.18 -14.01 -34.78
N LYS A 550 -6.36 -14.12 -36.13
CA LYS A 550 -7.64 -14.49 -36.74
C LYS A 550 -8.18 -15.81 -36.22
N LYS A 551 -7.29 -16.79 -35.92
CA LYS A 551 -7.66 -18.13 -35.46
C LYS A 551 -8.34 -18.12 -34.09
N TYR A 552 -7.90 -17.28 -33.16
CA TYR A 552 -8.50 -17.23 -31.83
C TYR A 552 -9.48 -16.06 -31.62
N LYS A 553 -9.41 -15.00 -32.43
CA LYS A 553 -10.32 -13.85 -32.36
C LYS A 553 -11.78 -14.23 -32.54
N GLU A 554 -12.07 -15.20 -33.39
CA GLU A 554 -13.43 -15.73 -33.59
C GLU A 554 -14.02 -16.30 -32.31
N ILE A 555 -13.19 -16.91 -31.45
CA ILE A 555 -13.59 -17.52 -30.18
C ILE A 555 -13.59 -16.50 -29.05
N THR A 556 -12.49 -15.76 -28.91
CA THR A 556 -12.25 -14.89 -27.75
C THR A 556 -12.85 -13.49 -27.89
N LYS A 557 -13.21 -13.09 -29.11
CA LYS A 557 -13.63 -11.72 -29.46
C LYS A 557 -12.59 -10.64 -29.15
N SER A 558 -11.31 -11.03 -28.98
CA SER A 558 -10.20 -10.15 -28.67
C SER A 558 -9.05 -10.36 -29.63
N SER A 559 -8.41 -9.29 -30.07
CA SER A 559 -7.19 -9.33 -30.88
C SER A 559 -5.92 -9.52 -30.03
N LYS A 560 -6.00 -9.41 -28.73
CA LYS A 560 -4.90 -9.60 -27.78
C LYS A 560 -5.11 -10.82 -26.89
N HIS A 561 -4.02 -11.51 -26.55
CA HIS A 561 -4.04 -12.67 -25.65
C HIS A 561 -3.39 -12.30 -24.33
N MET A 562 -4.20 -12.04 -23.30
CA MET A 562 -3.73 -11.50 -22.02
C MET A 562 -2.81 -12.45 -21.26
N VAL A 563 -3.13 -13.75 -21.20
CA VAL A 563 -2.35 -14.74 -20.45
C VAL A 563 -1.01 -15.04 -21.14
N ALA A 564 -1.02 -15.22 -22.46
CA ALA A 564 0.19 -15.44 -23.24
C ALA A 564 0.95 -14.14 -23.53
N LYS A 565 0.41 -12.99 -23.15
CA LYS A 565 0.96 -11.66 -23.40
C LYS A 565 1.34 -11.44 -24.86
N LEU A 566 0.34 -11.59 -25.76
CA LEU A 566 0.52 -11.42 -27.20
C LEU A 566 -0.34 -10.25 -27.71
N HIS A 567 0.25 -9.39 -28.54
CA HIS A 567 -0.45 -8.25 -29.12
C HIS A 567 -0.02 -8.01 -30.58
N PRO A 568 -0.94 -7.88 -31.56
CA PRO A 568 -0.59 -7.72 -32.97
C PRO A 568 -0.10 -6.32 -33.34
N ALA A 569 -0.44 -5.29 -32.56
CA ALA A 569 -0.05 -3.91 -32.85
C ALA A 569 1.35 -3.51 -32.34
N LEU A 570 2.17 -4.47 -31.86
CA LEU A 570 3.56 -4.22 -31.42
C LEU A 570 4.53 -4.08 -32.61
N VAL A 571 4.16 -3.25 -33.56
CA VAL A 571 4.90 -2.96 -34.80
C VAL A 571 5.29 -1.48 -34.86
N GLN A 572 6.07 -1.08 -35.86
CA GLN A 572 6.34 0.33 -36.11
C GLN A 572 5.05 1.03 -36.58
N PHE A 573 4.98 2.35 -36.37
CA PHE A 573 3.77 3.12 -36.66
C PHE A 573 3.35 3.01 -38.14
N GLU A 574 4.31 2.94 -39.06
CA GLU A 574 4.09 2.81 -40.51
C GLU A 574 3.42 1.48 -40.88
N GLU A 575 3.71 0.41 -40.13
CA GLU A 575 3.14 -0.92 -40.35
C GLU A 575 1.75 -1.07 -39.72
N LEU A 576 1.42 -0.21 -38.73
CA LEU A 576 0.19 -0.30 -37.95
C LEU A 576 -1.06 -0.19 -38.81
N LYS A 577 -1.03 0.61 -39.85
CA LYS A 577 -2.13 0.76 -40.81
C LYS A 577 -2.50 -0.57 -41.49
N ASN A 578 -1.51 -1.34 -41.92
CA ASN A 578 -1.73 -2.65 -42.56
C ASN A 578 -2.35 -3.64 -41.56
N ILE A 579 -1.85 -3.67 -40.32
CA ILE A 579 -2.36 -4.56 -39.27
C ILE A 579 -3.81 -4.23 -38.91
N GLN A 580 -4.17 -2.95 -38.80
CA GLN A 580 -5.55 -2.58 -38.48
C GLN A 580 -6.52 -2.84 -39.61
N GLU A 581 -6.11 -2.69 -40.88
CA GLU A 581 -6.91 -3.04 -42.04
C GLU A 581 -7.13 -4.57 -42.08
N GLU A 582 -6.09 -5.35 -41.84
CA GLU A 582 -6.14 -6.81 -41.85
C GLU A 582 -7.02 -7.41 -40.73
N LEU A 583 -7.00 -6.81 -39.55
CA LEU A 583 -7.75 -7.27 -38.36
C LEU A 583 -9.10 -6.58 -38.17
N HIS A 584 -9.43 -5.58 -38.99
CA HIS A 584 -10.59 -4.72 -38.83
C HIS A 584 -10.66 -4.08 -37.42
N GLU A 585 -9.53 -3.54 -36.96
CA GLU A 585 -9.37 -2.86 -35.67
C GLU A 585 -8.94 -1.41 -35.92
N ASN A 586 -9.05 -0.55 -34.91
CA ASN A 586 -8.63 0.85 -35.03
C ASN A 586 -7.61 1.21 -33.94
N TYR A 587 -6.36 0.79 -34.12
CA TYR A 587 -5.28 1.02 -33.14
C TYR A 587 -4.79 2.48 -33.15
N ILE A 588 -4.63 3.09 -34.35
CA ILE A 588 -4.11 4.45 -34.52
C ILE A 588 -5.03 5.48 -33.84
N GLN A 589 -6.34 5.23 -33.82
CA GLN A 589 -7.28 6.18 -33.23
C GLN A 589 -7.03 6.40 -31.74
N SER A 590 -6.58 5.38 -31.02
CA SER A 590 -6.26 5.52 -29.60
C SER A 590 -5.10 6.50 -29.36
N ASP A 591 -4.08 6.47 -30.22
CA ASP A 591 -2.94 7.39 -30.14
C ASP A 591 -3.37 8.82 -30.49
N ILE A 592 -4.23 8.97 -31.52
CA ILE A 592 -4.83 10.25 -31.93
C ILE A 592 -5.67 10.83 -30.78
N ASP A 593 -6.56 10.02 -30.20
CA ASP A 593 -7.47 10.44 -29.14
C ASP A 593 -6.73 11.02 -27.92
N ILE A 594 -5.59 10.43 -27.54
CA ILE A 594 -4.75 10.95 -26.46
C ILE A 594 -4.22 12.35 -26.80
N ILE A 595 -3.64 12.52 -27.99
CA ILE A 595 -2.97 13.77 -28.37
C ILE A 595 -3.99 14.88 -28.62
N GLU A 596 -5.11 14.58 -29.23
CA GLU A 596 -6.17 15.57 -29.50
C GLU A 596 -6.95 15.97 -28.23
N ASN A 597 -7.04 15.09 -27.23
CA ASN A 597 -7.75 15.38 -25.99
C ASN A 597 -6.85 15.80 -24.80
N LEU A 598 -5.58 16.16 -25.04
CA LEU A 598 -4.65 16.58 -23.98
C LEU A 598 -5.26 17.64 -23.05
N GLU A 599 -5.92 18.66 -23.62
CA GLU A 599 -6.58 19.69 -22.82
C GLU A 599 -7.73 19.15 -21.97
N LYS A 600 -8.55 18.26 -22.55
CA LYS A 600 -9.68 17.66 -21.84
C LYS A 600 -9.21 16.76 -20.70
N ILE A 601 -8.13 16.01 -20.92
CA ILE A 601 -7.52 15.11 -19.92
C ILE A 601 -6.99 15.92 -18.73
N LEU A 602 -6.29 17.04 -18.98
CA LEU A 602 -5.65 17.86 -17.97
C LEU A 602 -6.57 18.94 -17.37
N LYS A 603 -7.70 19.24 -18.00
CA LYS A 603 -8.60 20.36 -17.63
C LYS A 603 -9.25 20.19 -16.26
N LYS A 604 -9.52 18.98 -15.82
CA LYS A 604 -10.14 18.74 -14.51
C LYS A 604 -9.28 19.20 -13.34
N GLU A 605 -7.96 19.29 -13.51
CA GLU A 605 -7.04 19.82 -12.51
C GLU A 605 -7.09 21.33 -12.36
N ILE A 606 -7.52 22.02 -13.40
CA ILE A 606 -7.64 23.49 -13.38
C ILE A 606 -8.76 23.93 -12.43
N TYR A 607 -9.81 23.11 -12.26
CA TYR A 607 -11.01 23.44 -11.49
C TYR A 607 -11.05 22.88 -10.06
N THR A 608 -10.13 22.02 -9.67
CA THR A 608 -10.09 21.45 -8.30
C THR A 608 -9.25 22.25 -7.30
N LYS A 609 -8.66 23.38 -7.72
CA LYS A 609 -7.93 24.32 -6.86
C LYS A 609 -8.74 25.59 -6.50
N GLU A 610 -10.00 25.69 -6.95
CA GLU A 610 -10.99 26.64 -6.45
C GLU A 610 -11.90 25.94 -5.39
#